data_ea5111a93df9f7abfa46867194d1d434
#
_entry.id   ea5111a93df9f7abfa46867194d1d434
#
_cell.length_a   1.000
_cell.length_b   1.000
_cell.length_c   1.000
_cell.angle_alpha   90.00
_cell.angle_beta   90.00
_cell.angle_gamma   90.00
#
_symmetry.space_group_name_H-M   'P 1'
#
loop_
_entity.id
_entity.type
_entity.pdbx_description
1 polymer ?
#
loop_
_entity_poly.entity_id
_entity_poly.type
_entity_poly.pdbx_seq_one_letter_code
_entity_poly.pdbx_strand_id
1 'polypeptide(L)'
;MSFWDIAFEDGNVDTIIGRPKVGKTNLAVDLGFKAIEHGFNVLSNIIFFKPQNMEKAKEKGWLSEDIDYKAVPDKFKYVPIASQLVLEASLHENNIIILDETGMIASAYKALSNTSVQMRYLGYSIRKIGGCLIILAQTKGSVVPDLREELVNYEIHIKRELEGTRTLEILKRNEFFNPEKKEYDIEFLPYDVLQDIPRANIPFDTKSTAGFIWDLNLPDIYHEIILQGYDAIEVREHLPDIVRNLVAEKRMDEFMKRKKFMRTGSVAELFKVTPETIRTWVNEGKFNAIKEGAHYFFSRSEMTKKAKEMGFL
;
A
#
# COMPACT_ATOMS: atom_id res chain seq x y z
N MET A 1 8.48 -28.87 6.54
CA MET A 1 8.20 -27.43 6.61
C MET A 1 6.99 -27.22 5.73
N SER A 2 5.86 -26.79 6.28
CA SER A 2 4.67 -26.56 5.46
C SER A 2 4.86 -25.24 4.68
N PHE A 3 4.12 -25.04 3.59
CA PHE A 3 4.10 -23.76 2.88
C PHE A 3 3.80 -22.59 3.83
N TRP A 4 2.93 -22.81 4.80
CA TRP A 4 2.56 -21.82 5.80
C TRP A 4 3.74 -21.37 6.67
N ASP A 5 4.67 -22.27 6.98
CA ASP A 5 5.88 -21.97 7.74
C ASP A 5 6.84 -21.08 6.92
N ILE A 6 6.91 -21.31 5.60
CA ILE A 6 7.77 -20.56 4.69
C ILE A 6 7.25 -19.15 4.44
N ALA A 7 5.92 -18.97 4.30
CA ALA A 7 5.31 -17.67 4.06
C ALA A 7 5.52 -16.68 5.23
N PHE A 8 5.97 -17.16 6.39
CA PHE A 8 6.20 -16.35 7.59
C PHE A 8 7.68 -16.17 7.94
N GLU A 9 8.60 -16.51 7.03
CA GLU A 9 10.01 -16.20 7.21
C GLU A 9 10.24 -14.68 7.19
N ASP A 10 11.05 -14.18 8.12
CA ASP A 10 11.39 -12.77 8.25
C ASP A 10 11.90 -12.16 6.94
N GLY A 11 11.33 -11.03 6.58
CA GLY A 11 11.70 -10.31 5.39
C GLY A 11 11.16 -10.87 4.09
N ASN A 12 10.27 -11.85 4.11
CA ASN A 12 9.62 -12.36 2.90
C ASN A 12 8.66 -11.32 2.31
N VAL A 13 8.68 -11.24 0.99
CA VAL A 13 7.69 -10.52 0.18
C VAL A 13 7.05 -11.54 -0.76
N ASP A 14 5.76 -11.73 -0.63
CA ASP A 14 5.01 -12.71 -1.40
C ASP A 14 3.88 -12.06 -2.18
N THR A 15 3.51 -12.67 -3.29
CA THR A 15 2.39 -12.19 -4.10
C THR A 15 1.32 -13.28 -4.25
N ILE A 16 0.06 -12.91 -4.02
CA ILE A 16 -1.08 -13.77 -4.34
C ILE A 16 -1.74 -13.27 -5.62
N ILE A 17 -1.66 -14.10 -6.66
CA ILE A 17 -2.08 -13.74 -8.02
C ILE A 17 -3.30 -14.56 -8.42
N GLY A 18 -4.29 -13.90 -9.03
CA GLY A 18 -5.47 -14.59 -9.55
C GLY A 18 -6.53 -13.61 -10.05
N ARG A 19 -7.45 -14.12 -10.86
CA ARG A 19 -8.56 -13.34 -11.43
C ARG A 19 -9.43 -12.72 -10.31
N PRO A 20 -10.22 -11.69 -10.60
CA PRO A 20 -11.21 -11.20 -9.65
C PRO A 20 -12.13 -12.33 -9.16
N LYS A 21 -12.51 -12.28 -7.89
CA LYS A 21 -13.45 -13.23 -7.24
C LYS A 21 -12.95 -14.67 -7.04
N VAL A 22 -11.69 -15.00 -7.34
CA VAL A 22 -11.14 -16.35 -7.06
C VAL A 22 -10.75 -16.59 -5.60
N GLY A 23 -10.95 -15.62 -4.72
CA GLY A 23 -10.70 -15.77 -3.28
C GLY A 23 -9.31 -15.35 -2.81
N LYS A 24 -8.61 -14.47 -3.51
CA LYS A 24 -7.29 -13.92 -3.09
C LYS A 24 -7.33 -13.32 -1.70
N THR A 25 -8.27 -12.37 -1.49
CA THR A 25 -8.45 -11.69 -0.20
C THR A 25 -8.75 -12.68 0.92
N ASN A 26 -9.63 -13.66 0.64
CA ASN A 26 -9.95 -14.72 1.61
C ASN A 26 -8.72 -15.57 1.96
N LEU A 27 -7.88 -15.92 0.98
CA LEU A 27 -6.63 -16.66 1.22
C LEU A 27 -5.66 -15.84 2.07
N ALA A 28 -5.46 -14.57 1.72
CA ALA A 28 -4.53 -13.70 2.44
C ALA A 28 -4.97 -13.47 3.90
N VAL A 29 -6.27 -13.30 4.15
CA VAL A 29 -6.80 -13.16 5.51
C VAL A 29 -6.68 -14.46 6.29
N ASP A 30 -6.92 -15.62 5.67
CA ASP A 30 -6.71 -16.92 6.31
C ASP A 30 -5.23 -17.12 6.68
N LEU A 31 -4.31 -16.74 5.80
CA LEU A 31 -2.88 -16.66 6.12
C LEU A 31 -2.62 -15.75 7.32
N GLY A 32 -3.21 -14.55 7.33
CA GLY A 32 -3.08 -13.62 8.44
C GLY A 32 -3.58 -14.20 9.77
N PHE A 33 -4.69 -14.94 9.77
CA PHE A 33 -5.18 -15.61 10.97
C PHE A 33 -4.23 -16.69 11.47
N LYS A 34 -3.69 -17.49 10.56
CA LYS A 34 -2.65 -18.50 10.90
C LYS A 34 -1.38 -17.84 11.44
N ALA A 35 -0.97 -16.72 10.85
CA ALA A 35 0.17 -15.96 11.36
C ALA A 35 -0.05 -15.49 12.79
N ILE A 36 -1.25 -15.03 13.14
CA ILE A 36 -1.59 -14.64 14.51
C ILE A 36 -1.49 -15.83 15.48
N GLU A 37 -1.88 -17.01 15.05
CA GLU A 37 -1.71 -18.25 15.85
C GLU A 37 -0.21 -18.55 16.11
N HIS A 38 0.69 -18.11 15.22
CA HIS A 38 2.15 -18.19 15.36
C HIS A 38 2.77 -16.96 16.05
N GLY A 39 1.97 -16.06 16.58
CA GLY A 39 2.45 -14.94 17.38
C GLY A 39 2.64 -13.62 16.62
N PHE A 40 2.41 -13.59 15.32
CA PHE A 40 2.53 -12.38 14.51
C PHE A 40 1.40 -11.37 14.76
N ASN A 41 1.68 -10.10 14.46
CA ASN A 41 0.65 -9.08 14.27
C ASN A 41 0.37 -8.95 12.78
N VAL A 42 -0.89 -8.71 12.41
CA VAL A 42 -1.29 -8.51 11.02
C VAL A 42 -1.80 -7.10 10.82
N LEU A 43 -1.22 -6.41 9.84
CA LEU A 43 -1.59 -5.06 9.42
C LEU A 43 -2.16 -5.14 8.00
N SER A 44 -3.32 -4.55 7.74
CA SER A 44 -3.95 -4.67 6.42
C SER A 44 -4.85 -3.50 6.08
N ASN A 45 -5.02 -3.25 4.79
CA ASN A 45 -6.05 -2.36 4.26
C ASN A 45 -7.41 -3.06 4.03
N ILE A 46 -7.59 -4.28 4.52
CA ILE A 46 -8.84 -5.04 4.42
C ILE A 46 -9.76 -4.69 5.58
N ILE A 47 -11.02 -4.36 5.29
CA ILE A 47 -12.02 -4.00 6.28
C ILE A 47 -12.86 -5.22 6.65
N PHE A 48 -13.09 -5.41 7.95
CA PHE A 48 -13.96 -6.45 8.48
C PHE A 48 -15.25 -5.87 9.03
N PHE A 49 -16.32 -6.68 8.98
CA PHE A 49 -17.53 -6.38 9.75
C PHE A 49 -17.28 -6.65 11.23
N LYS A 50 -17.56 -5.66 12.06
CA LYS A 50 -17.46 -5.83 13.52
C LYS A 50 -18.60 -6.73 14.03
N PRO A 51 -18.42 -7.48 15.13
CA PRO A 51 -19.43 -8.39 15.66
C PRO A 51 -20.82 -7.76 15.81
N GLN A 52 -20.89 -6.51 16.31
CA GLN A 52 -22.15 -5.79 16.47
C GLN A 52 -22.86 -5.43 15.17
N ASN A 53 -22.18 -5.47 14.03
CA ASN A 53 -22.72 -5.13 12.72
C ASN A 53 -22.98 -6.37 11.84
N MET A 54 -22.65 -7.57 12.30
CA MET A 54 -22.72 -8.79 11.48
C MET A 54 -24.16 -9.15 11.10
N GLU A 55 -25.10 -9.08 12.04
CA GLU A 55 -26.53 -9.33 11.77
C GLU A 55 -27.07 -8.36 10.73
N LYS A 56 -26.78 -7.08 10.87
CA LYS A 56 -27.16 -6.05 9.87
C LYS A 56 -26.53 -6.30 8.51
N ALA A 57 -25.28 -6.82 8.46
CA ALA A 57 -24.62 -7.17 7.22
C ALA A 57 -25.24 -8.40 6.55
N LYS A 58 -25.70 -9.39 7.33
CA LYS A 58 -26.48 -10.53 6.85
C LYS A 58 -27.84 -10.09 6.28
N GLU A 59 -28.64 -9.32 7.03
CA GLU A 59 -29.92 -8.76 6.59
C GLU A 59 -29.82 -8.00 5.26
N LYS A 60 -28.68 -7.30 5.04
CA LYS A 60 -28.40 -6.59 3.78
C LYS A 60 -27.84 -7.48 2.66
N GLY A 61 -27.65 -8.78 2.91
CA GLY A 61 -27.07 -9.72 1.96
C GLY A 61 -25.58 -9.43 1.65
N TRP A 62 -24.88 -8.74 2.55
CA TRP A 62 -23.42 -8.52 2.43
C TRP A 62 -22.62 -9.70 2.97
N LEU A 63 -23.18 -10.40 3.94
CA LEU A 63 -22.72 -11.67 4.47
C LEU A 63 -23.82 -12.74 4.26
N SER A 64 -23.42 -14.01 4.14
CA SER A 64 -24.37 -15.10 4.06
C SER A 64 -24.98 -15.39 5.44
N GLU A 65 -26.28 -15.67 5.49
CA GLU A 65 -26.99 -15.98 6.75
C GLU A 65 -26.55 -17.33 7.32
N ASP A 66 -26.28 -18.30 6.43
CA ASP A 66 -26.01 -19.70 6.79
C ASP A 66 -24.55 -19.95 7.19
N ILE A 67 -23.69 -18.91 7.17
CA ILE A 67 -22.28 -19.06 7.49
C ILE A 67 -21.99 -18.62 8.92
N ASP A 68 -21.37 -19.52 9.68
CA ASP A 68 -20.74 -19.16 10.94
C ASP A 68 -19.36 -18.56 10.68
N TYR A 69 -19.22 -17.27 10.93
CA TYR A 69 -18.01 -16.50 10.64
C TYR A 69 -17.05 -16.53 11.83
N LYS A 70 -15.77 -16.76 11.54
CA LYS A 70 -14.70 -16.65 12.55
C LYS A 70 -14.64 -15.24 13.11
N ALA A 71 -14.44 -15.12 14.41
CA ALA A 71 -14.14 -13.83 15.04
C ALA A 71 -12.80 -13.30 14.50
N VAL A 72 -12.76 -11.99 14.23
CA VAL A 72 -11.52 -11.32 13.80
C VAL A 72 -10.65 -11.09 15.04
N PRO A 73 -9.42 -11.61 15.07
CA PRO A 73 -8.53 -11.42 16.21
C PRO A 73 -8.12 -9.94 16.36
N ASP A 74 -7.94 -9.47 17.60
CA ASP A 74 -7.50 -8.09 17.88
C ASP A 74 -6.13 -7.74 17.29
N LYS A 75 -5.28 -8.75 17.09
CA LYS A 75 -3.97 -8.60 16.41
C LYS A 75 -4.08 -8.36 14.91
N PHE A 76 -5.28 -8.50 14.31
CA PHE A 76 -5.52 -8.14 12.93
C PHE A 76 -6.02 -6.70 12.85
N LYS A 77 -5.11 -5.78 12.51
CA LYS A 77 -5.39 -4.33 12.50
C LYS A 77 -5.67 -3.82 11.10
N TYR A 78 -6.71 -3.01 10.97
CA TYR A 78 -7.00 -2.26 9.76
C TYR A 78 -6.15 -0.98 9.71
N VAL A 79 -5.29 -0.87 8.70
CA VAL A 79 -4.39 0.26 8.51
C VAL A 79 -4.36 0.68 7.02
N PRO A 80 -5.25 1.57 6.59
CA PRO A 80 -5.37 1.95 5.18
C PRO A 80 -4.39 3.04 4.74
N ILE A 81 -3.53 3.55 5.63
CA ILE A 81 -2.67 4.70 5.38
C ILE A 81 -1.21 4.28 5.45
N ALA A 82 -0.41 4.58 4.42
CA ALA A 82 0.99 4.15 4.32
C ALA A 82 1.86 4.60 5.49
N SER A 83 1.76 5.85 5.93
CA SER A 83 2.51 6.37 7.06
C SER A 83 2.19 5.65 8.37
N GLN A 84 0.90 5.39 8.59
CA GLN A 84 0.44 4.67 9.77
C GLN A 84 0.88 3.21 9.73
N LEU A 85 0.88 2.58 8.55
CA LEU A 85 1.34 1.20 8.38
C LEU A 85 2.82 1.04 8.73
N VAL A 86 3.68 1.93 8.23
CA VAL A 86 5.11 1.92 8.57
C VAL A 86 5.32 2.15 10.07
N LEU A 87 4.57 3.08 10.67
CA LEU A 87 4.63 3.36 12.09
C LEU A 87 4.22 2.13 12.91
N GLU A 88 3.06 1.55 12.64
CA GLU A 88 2.57 0.36 13.36
C GLU A 88 3.52 -0.84 13.19
N ALA A 89 4.03 -1.06 11.97
CA ALA A 89 4.99 -2.12 11.70
C ALA A 89 6.32 -1.94 12.46
N SER A 90 6.75 -0.71 12.69
CA SER A 90 7.98 -0.42 13.45
C SER A 90 7.82 -0.52 14.96
N LEU A 91 6.58 -0.53 15.48
CA LEU A 91 6.31 -0.65 16.92
C LEU A 91 6.34 -2.09 17.44
N HIS A 92 6.28 -3.06 16.55
CA HIS A 92 6.14 -4.47 16.91
C HIS A 92 7.16 -5.30 16.15
N GLU A 93 7.71 -6.32 16.78
CA GLU A 93 8.41 -7.41 16.11
C GLU A 93 7.40 -8.37 15.49
N ASN A 94 7.80 -9.11 14.47
CA ASN A 94 6.98 -10.14 13.81
C ASN A 94 5.66 -9.59 13.24
N ASN A 95 5.74 -8.75 12.23
CA ASN A 95 4.57 -8.22 11.55
C ASN A 95 4.36 -8.90 10.20
N ILE A 96 3.10 -9.17 9.86
CA ILE A 96 2.69 -9.48 8.49
C ILE A 96 1.82 -8.35 7.97
N ILE A 97 2.16 -7.86 6.80
CA ILE A 97 1.44 -6.79 6.13
C ILE A 97 0.73 -7.38 4.91
N ILE A 98 -0.58 -7.21 4.85
CA ILE A 98 -1.42 -7.69 3.76
C ILE A 98 -2.00 -6.48 3.02
N LEU A 99 -1.63 -6.32 1.75
CA LEU A 99 -2.14 -5.24 0.89
C LEU A 99 -3.01 -5.79 -0.24
N ASP A 100 -4.30 -5.44 -0.21
CA ASP A 100 -5.26 -5.80 -1.25
C ASP A 100 -5.40 -4.69 -2.31
N GLU A 101 -5.72 -5.10 -3.54
CA GLU A 101 -5.96 -4.22 -4.70
C GLU A 101 -4.81 -3.28 -5.08
N THR A 102 -3.58 -3.63 -4.74
CA THR A 102 -2.40 -2.83 -5.09
C THR A 102 -2.20 -2.64 -6.60
N GLY A 103 -2.73 -3.53 -7.41
CA GLY A 103 -2.67 -3.45 -8.87
C GLY A 103 -3.40 -2.25 -9.48
N MET A 104 -4.39 -1.68 -8.80
CA MET A 104 -5.02 -0.41 -9.22
C MET A 104 -4.14 0.80 -8.87
N ILE A 105 -3.28 0.65 -7.88
CA ILE A 105 -2.47 1.72 -7.29
C ILE A 105 -1.08 1.74 -7.92
N ALA A 106 -0.47 0.57 -8.11
CA ALA A 106 0.91 0.40 -8.59
C ALA A 106 0.95 -0.58 -9.77
N SER A 107 0.34 -0.21 -10.90
CA SER A 107 0.42 -1.04 -12.10
C SER A 107 1.78 -0.91 -12.78
N ALA A 108 2.27 -1.99 -13.39
CA ALA A 108 3.50 -2.00 -14.19
C ALA A 108 3.52 -0.92 -15.29
N TYR A 109 2.35 -0.53 -15.79
CA TYR A 109 2.21 0.57 -16.76
C TYR A 109 2.52 1.96 -16.20
N LYS A 110 2.64 2.09 -14.86
CA LYS A 110 3.00 3.32 -14.15
C LYS A 110 4.26 3.12 -13.30
N ALA A 111 5.20 2.30 -13.74
CA ALA A 111 6.40 1.94 -12.99
C ALA A 111 7.20 3.15 -12.48
N LEU A 112 7.16 4.27 -13.18
CA LEU A 112 7.80 5.54 -12.78
C LEU A 112 6.85 6.47 -12.00
N SER A 113 5.64 6.03 -11.65
CA SER A 113 4.76 6.85 -10.78
C SER A 113 5.31 6.91 -9.36
N ASN A 114 5.07 8.03 -8.66
CA ASN A 114 5.44 8.17 -7.26
C ASN A 114 4.93 7.00 -6.40
N THR A 115 3.75 6.47 -6.72
CA THR A 115 3.14 5.34 -6.01
C THR A 115 3.93 4.04 -6.18
N SER A 116 4.42 3.76 -7.39
CA SER A 116 5.23 2.57 -7.67
C SER A 116 6.58 2.64 -6.95
N VAL A 117 7.20 3.81 -6.94
CA VAL A 117 8.43 4.06 -6.19
C VAL A 117 8.19 3.87 -4.69
N GLN A 118 7.10 4.42 -4.15
CA GLN A 118 6.74 4.26 -2.74
C GLN A 118 6.46 2.80 -2.37
N MET A 119 5.81 2.03 -3.24
CA MET A 119 5.55 0.60 -3.02
C MET A 119 6.85 -0.20 -2.92
N ARG A 120 7.82 0.08 -3.79
CA ARG A 120 9.15 -0.53 -3.73
C ARG A 120 9.86 -0.21 -2.41
N TYR A 121 9.88 1.06 -2.02
CA TYR A 121 10.47 1.47 -0.74
C TYR A 121 9.76 0.86 0.47
N LEU A 122 8.44 0.71 0.42
CA LEU A 122 7.68 0.01 1.45
C LEU A 122 8.16 -1.44 1.59
N GLY A 123 8.32 -2.18 0.49
CA GLY A 123 8.85 -3.53 0.49
C GLY A 123 10.24 -3.63 1.14
N TYR A 124 11.17 -2.75 0.77
CA TYR A 124 12.50 -2.69 1.38
C TYR A 124 12.43 -2.37 2.88
N SER A 125 11.53 -1.45 3.27
CA SER A 125 11.38 -1.05 4.66
C SER A 125 10.92 -2.21 5.52
N ILE A 126 9.91 -2.93 5.05
CA ILE A 126 9.34 -4.07 5.76
C ILE A 126 10.38 -5.16 5.96
N ARG A 127 11.17 -5.49 4.93
CA ARG A 127 12.30 -6.42 5.09
C ARG A 127 13.28 -5.98 6.18
N LYS A 128 13.61 -4.69 6.26
CA LYS A 128 14.57 -4.17 7.24
C LYS A 128 14.07 -4.23 8.68
N ILE A 129 12.76 -4.11 8.88
CA ILE A 129 12.15 -4.19 10.22
C ILE A 129 11.75 -5.63 10.61
N GLY A 130 12.15 -6.64 9.81
CA GLY A 130 11.85 -8.04 10.11
C GLY A 130 10.39 -8.42 9.87
N GLY A 131 9.68 -7.71 9.00
CA GLY A 131 8.28 -8.00 8.65
C GLY A 131 8.15 -8.83 7.36
N CYS A 132 6.99 -9.43 7.15
CA CYS A 132 6.58 -10.07 5.91
C CYS A 132 5.55 -9.21 5.17
N LEU A 133 5.60 -9.19 3.84
CA LEU A 133 4.67 -8.45 2.99
C LEU A 133 3.94 -9.38 2.02
N ILE A 134 2.63 -9.41 2.09
CA ILE A 134 1.77 -10.16 1.17
C ILE A 134 1.01 -9.16 0.28
N ILE A 135 1.23 -9.23 -1.02
CA ILE A 135 0.62 -8.35 -2.01
C ILE A 135 -0.41 -9.14 -2.83
N LEU A 136 -1.64 -8.65 -2.89
CA LEU A 136 -2.66 -9.25 -3.74
C LEU A 136 -2.71 -8.53 -5.10
N ALA A 137 -2.63 -9.33 -6.16
CA ALA A 137 -2.61 -8.82 -7.53
C ALA A 137 -3.56 -9.62 -8.44
N GLN A 138 -4.10 -8.97 -9.46
CA GLN A 138 -4.95 -9.66 -10.44
C GLN A 138 -4.14 -10.43 -11.48
N THR A 139 -2.98 -9.87 -11.85
CA THR A 139 -2.05 -10.46 -12.82
C THR A 139 -0.62 -10.19 -12.40
N LYS A 140 0.33 -10.93 -12.96
CA LYS A 140 1.78 -10.67 -12.77
C LYS A 140 2.16 -9.22 -13.11
N GLY A 141 1.60 -8.67 -14.19
CA GLY A 141 1.83 -7.30 -14.62
C GLY A 141 1.20 -6.23 -13.72
N SER A 142 0.40 -6.61 -12.71
CA SER A 142 -0.14 -5.69 -11.72
C SER A 142 0.84 -5.41 -10.57
N VAL A 143 1.90 -6.18 -10.46
CA VAL A 143 2.98 -5.95 -9.49
C VAL A 143 4.09 -5.17 -10.18
N VAL A 144 4.61 -4.15 -9.51
CA VAL A 144 5.73 -3.33 -10.03
C VAL A 144 6.90 -4.25 -10.38
N PRO A 145 7.46 -4.19 -11.61
CA PRO A 145 8.52 -5.11 -12.04
C PRO A 145 9.70 -5.16 -11.08
N ASP A 146 10.26 -4.00 -10.72
CA ASP A 146 11.39 -3.92 -9.81
C ASP A 146 11.11 -4.61 -8.46
N LEU A 147 9.91 -4.40 -7.89
CA LEU A 147 9.54 -5.04 -6.63
C LEU A 147 9.43 -6.55 -6.80
N ARG A 148 8.83 -6.99 -7.90
CA ARG A 148 8.68 -8.41 -8.20
C ARG A 148 10.02 -9.08 -8.44
N GLU A 149 10.91 -8.45 -9.20
CA GLU A 149 12.22 -9.01 -9.54
C GLU A 149 13.21 -8.93 -8.39
N GLU A 150 13.15 -7.88 -7.57
CA GLU A 150 14.13 -7.67 -6.50
C GLU A 150 13.72 -8.28 -5.15
N LEU A 151 12.43 -8.30 -4.82
CA LEU A 151 11.96 -8.58 -3.47
C LEU A 151 11.05 -9.79 -3.34
N VAL A 152 10.25 -10.13 -4.35
CA VAL A 152 9.27 -11.21 -4.22
C VAL A 152 9.98 -12.56 -4.11
N ASN A 153 9.66 -13.31 -3.05
CA ASN A 153 10.20 -14.63 -2.77
C ASN A 153 9.32 -15.73 -3.36
N TYR A 154 7.99 -15.58 -3.21
CA TYR A 154 7.03 -16.56 -3.73
C TYR A 154 5.89 -15.87 -4.49
N GLU A 155 5.48 -16.48 -5.61
CA GLU A 155 4.24 -16.18 -6.30
C GLU A 155 3.23 -17.30 -6.03
N ILE A 156 2.09 -16.96 -5.45
CA ILE A 156 1.00 -17.91 -5.15
C ILE A 156 -0.12 -17.68 -6.14
N HIS A 157 -0.30 -18.60 -7.06
CA HIS A 157 -1.32 -18.51 -8.10
C HIS A 157 -2.55 -19.31 -7.71
N ILE A 158 -3.70 -18.67 -7.61
CA ILE A 158 -4.97 -19.38 -7.46
C ILE A 158 -5.41 -19.86 -8.84
N LYS A 159 -5.26 -21.14 -9.12
CA LYS A 159 -5.53 -21.75 -10.44
C LYS A 159 -6.99 -22.13 -10.64
N ARG A 160 -7.64 -22.66 -9.62
CA ARG A 160 -8.99 -23.19 -9.71
C ARG A 160 -9.73 -23.01 -8.40
N GLU A 161 -11.03 -22.78 -8.52
CA GLU A 161 -11.94 -22.77 -7.40
C GLU A 161 -13.19 -23.55 -7.79
N LEU A 162 -13.55 -24.54 -6.97
CA LEU A 162 -14.75 -25.35 -7.10
C LEU A 162 -15.36 -25.54 -5.72
N GLU A 163 -16.66 -25.33 -5.59
CA GLU A 163 -17.46 -25.69 -4.40
C GLU A 163 -16.80 -25.31 -3.05
N GLY A 164 -16.27 -24.09 -2.97
CA GLY A 164 -15.65 -23.60 -1.74
C GLY A 164 -14.21 -24.05 -1.50
N THR A 165 -13.60 -24.77 -2.44
CA THR A 165 -12.16 -25.11 -2.40
C THR A 165 -11.39 -24.47 -3.53
N ARG A 166 -10.09 -24.38 -3.39
CA ARG A 166 -9.16 -23.79 -4.38
C ARG A 166 -7.89 -24.58 -4.51
N THR A 167 -7.28 -24.52 -5.70
CA THR A 167 -5.96 -25.06 -5.97
C THR A 167 -4.96 -23.92 -6.05
N LEU A 168 -3.88 -24.01 -5.29
CA LEU A 168 -2.79 -23.03 -5.25
C LEU A 168 -1.57 -23.63 -5.94
N GLU A 169 -1.02 -22.92 -6.90
CA GLU A 169 0.29 -23.18 -7.47
C GLU A 169 1.28 -22.19 -6.87
N ILE A 170 2.29 -22.71 -6.21
CA ILE A 170 3.31 -21.91 -5.54
C ILE A 170 4.57 -21.97 -6.38
N LEU A 171 5.05 -20.80 -6.77
CA LEU A 171 6.30 -20.63 -7.49
C LEU A 171 7.30 -19.96 -6.56
N LYS A 172 8.53 -20.47 -6.53
CA LYS A 172 9.64 -19.89 -5.76
C LYS A 172 10.57 -19.14 -6.69
N ARG A 173 11.05 -17.98 -6.25
CA ARG A 173 12.09 -17.22 -6.92
C ARG A 173 13.38 -18.02 -6.98
N ASN A 174 13.96 -18.06 -8.15
CA ASN A 174 15.26 -18.64 -8.41
C ASN A 174 16.13 -17.63 -9.17
N GLU A 175 17.37 -17.48 -8.74
CA GLU A 175 18.35 -16.62 -9.36
C GLU A 175 19.44 -17.48 -9.99
N PHE A 176 19.75 -17.26 -11.26
CA PHE A 176 20.83 -17.95 -11.94
C PHE A 176 21.67 -16.95 -12.74
N PHE A 177 22.99 -17.16 -12.71
CA PHE A 177 23.91 -16.32 -13.43
C PHE A 177 23.82 -16.56 -14.93
N ASN A 178 23.56 -15.52 -15.70
CA ASN A 178 23.55 -15.55 -17.14
C ASN A 178 24.92 -15.10 -17.67
N PRO A 179 25.76 -15.98 -18.19
CA PRO A 179 27.11 -15.65 -18.64
C PRO A 179 27.15 -14.76 -19.87
N GLU A 180 26.10 -14.76 -20.70
CA GLU A 180 26.01 -13.92 -21.90
C GLU A 180 25.75 -12.47 -21.55
N LYS A 181 24.85 -12.22 -20.59
CA LYS A 181 24.51 -10.88 -20.10
C LYS A 181 25.46 -10.39 -19.00
N LYS A 182 26.20 -11.29 -18.35
CA LYS A 182 27.02 -11.04 -17.15
C LYS A 182 26.19 -10.49 -15.96
N GLU A 183 24.95 -10.90 -15.86
CA GLU A 183 24.01 -10.52 -14.81
C GLU A 183 23.22 -11.73 -14.32
N TYR A 184 22.47 -11.58 -13.24
CA TYR A 184 21.57 -12.62 -12.73
C TYR A 184 20.20 -12.47 -13.39
N ASP A 185 19.75 -13.52 -14.06
CA ASP A 185 18.37 -13.65 -14.50
C ASP A 185 17.53 -14.21 -13.33
N ILE A 186 16.28 -13.78 -13.24
CA ILE A 186 15.34 -14.18 -12.20
C ILE A 186 14.18 -14.95 -12.85
N GLU A 187 13.92 -16.14 -12.33
CA GLU A 187 12.83 -16.99 -12.78
C GLU A 187 12.04 -17.50 -11.58
N PHE A 188 10.73 -17.63 -11.74
CA PHE A 188 9.85 -18.25 -10.75
C PHE A 188 9.58 -19.68 -11.17
N LEU A 189 10.16 -20.63 -10.44
CA LEU A 189 10.05 -22.06 -10.70
C LEU A 189 8.95 -22.70 -9.84
N PRO A 190 8.27 -23.73 -10.34
CA PRO A 190 7.30 -24.49 -9.54
C PRO A 190 7.94 -25.01 -8.24
N TYR A 191 7.32 -24.70 -7.11
CA TYR A 191 7.76 -25.13 -5.78
C TYR A 191 6.81 -26.16 -5.18
N ASP A 192 5.50 -25.87 -5.19
CA ASP A 192 4.48 -26.76 -4.64
C ASP A 192 3.12 -26.52 -5.29
N VAL A 193 2.22 -27.51 -5.16
CA VAL A 193 0.83 -27.43 -5.60
C VAL A 193 -0.06 -27.95 -4.47
N LEU A 194 -0.81 -27.04 -3.85
CA LEU A 194 -1.77 -27.37 -2.81
C LEU A 194 -3.17 -27.51 -3.42
N GLN A 195 -3.80 -28.66 -3.20
CA GLN A 195 -5.16 -28.94 -3.70
C GLN A 195 -6.18 -28.86 -2.57
N ASP A 196 -7.42 -28.63 -2.95
CA ASP A 196 -8.59 -28.66 -2.07
C ASP A 196 -8.48 -27.77 -0.81
N ILE A 197 -7.79 -26.64 -0.95
CA ILE A 197 -7.68 -25.64 0.14
C ILE A 197 -9.03 -24.97 0.36
N PRO A 198 -9.67 -25.16 1.52
CA PRO A 198 -10.98 -24.61 1.79
C PRO A 198 -10.95 -23.08 1.88
N ARG A 199 -12.07 -22.45 1.57
CA ARG A 199 -12.28 -21.03 1.92
C ARG A 199 -12.52 -20.91 3.42
N ALA A 200 -11.87 -19.92 4.03
CA ALA A 200 -12.16 -19.58 5.41
C ALA A 200 -13.44 -18.72 5.50
N ASN A 201 -14.25 -18.99 6.53
CA ASN A 201 -15.46 -18.22 6.82
C ASN A 201 -15.06 -16.93 7.59
N ILE A 202 -14.72 -15.89 6.88
CA ILE A 202 -14.20 -14.65 7.46
C ILE A 202 -15.10 -13.48 7.06
N PRO A 203 -15.52 -12.62 8.01
CA PRO A 203 -16.49 -11.55 7.78
C PRO A 203 -15.82 -10.27 7.25
N PHE A 204 -15.18 -10.32 6.07
CA PHE A 204 -14.61 -9.13 5.45
C PHE A 204 -15.55 -8.53 4.39
N ASP A 205 -15.45 -7.22 4.22
CA ASP A 205 -16.22 -6.50 3.22
C ASP A 205 -15.61 -6.64 1.84
N THR A 206 -16.26 -7.43 0.97
CA THR A 206 -15.83 -7.65 -0.41
C THR A 206 -16.15 -6.48 -1.36
N LYS A 207 -16.98 -5.54 -0.93
CA LYS A 207 -17.42 -4.40 -1.74
C LYS A 207 -16.75 -3.09 -1.35
N SER A 208 -16.12 -3.04 -0.18
CA SER A 208 -15.33 -1.88 0.18
C SER A 208 -14.10 -1.86 -0.73
N THR A 209 -14.04 -0.90 -1.59
CA THR A 209 -12.79 -0.47 -2.22
C THR A 209 -11.96 0.23 -1.14
N ALA A 210 -11.41 -0.55 -0.23
CA ALA A 210 -10.51 -0.04 0.78
C ALA A 210 -9.22 0.40 0.08
N GLY A 211 -9.28 1.59 -0.52
CA GLY A 211 -8.12 2.20 -1.14
C GLY A 211 -7.01 2.36 -0.10
N PHE A 212 -5.80 1.97 -0.45
CA PHE A 212 -4.63 2.28 0.35
C PHE A 212 -4.22 3.73 0.08
N ILE A 213 -4.11 4.54 1.12
CA ILE A 213 -3.78 5.97 1.01
C ILE A 213 -2.28 6.16 1.12
N TRP A 214 -1.67 6.57 0.04
CA TRP A 214 -0.25 6.93 -0.02
C TRP A 214 -0.07 8.39 0.42
N ASP A 215 0.15 8.61 1.70
CA ASP A 215 0.32 9.93 2.31
C ASP A 215 1.78 10.23 2.68
N LEU A 216 2.69 9.30 2.41
CA LEU A 216 4.07 9.35 2.82
C LEU A 216 4.99 9.21 1.61
N ASN A 217 5.98 10.09 1.52
CA ASN A 217 7.10 9.91 0.62
C ASN A 217 8.21 9.13 1.36
N LEU A 218 8.17 7.82 1.28
CA LEU A 218 9.13 6.94 1.97
C LEU A 218 10.60 7.22 1.60
N PRO A 219 10.96 7.57 0.35
CA PRO A 219 12.31 8.01 0.03
C PRO A 219 12.79 9.21 0.84
N ASP A 220 11.91 10.21 1.04
CA ASP A 220 12.26 11.40 1.83
C ASP A 220 12.54 11.03 3.28
N ILE A 221 11.75 10.11 3.86
CA ILE A 221 11.96 9.63 5.24
C ILE A 221 13.31 8.91 5.37
N TYR A 222 13.63 8.02 4.41
CA TYR A 222 14.93 7.37 4.43
C TYR A 222 16.09 8.36 4.32
N HIS A 223 15.94 9.35 3.45
CA HIS A 223 16.94 10.39 3.28
C HIS A 223 17.14 11.18 4.58
N GLU A 224 16.05 11.56 5.24
CA GLU A 224 16.10 12.24 6.54
C GLU A 224 16.78 11.39 7.63
N ILE A 225 16.46 10.10 7.73
CA ILE A 225 17.09 9.18 8.69
C ILE A 225 18.61 9.09 8.45
N ILE A 226 19.02 9.01 7.17
CA ILE A 226 20.43 8.97 6.79
C ILE A 226 21.14 10.29 7.11
N LEU A 227 20.50 11.41 6.79
CA LEU A 227 21.08 12.75 7.05
C LEU A 227 21.26 13.05 8.54
N GLN A 228 20.40 12.51 9.40
CA GLN A 228 20.51 12.64 10.85
C GLN A 228 21.65 11.78 11.44
N GLY A 229 22.25 10.91 10.62
CA GLY A 229 23.44 10.14 11.00
C GLY A 229 23.20 9.03 12.02
N TYR A 230 21.98 8.55 12.14
CA TYR A 230 21.65 7.41 13.00
C TYR A 230 22.34 6.13 12.51
N ASP A 231 22.96 5.40 13.42
CA ASP A 231 23.46 4.06 13.11
C ASP A 231 22.34 3.02 13.06
N ALA A 232 22.67 1.79 12.65
CA ALA A 232 21.67 0.74 12.48
C ALA A 232 20.97 0.33 13.79
N ILE A 233 21.64 0.49 14.93
CA ILE A 233 21.09 0.19 16.26
C ILE A 233 20.14 1.30 16.68
N GLU A 234 20.57 2.55 16.55
CA GLU A 234 19.76 3.73 16.86
C GLU A 234 18.51 3.80 15.99
N VAL A 235 18.65 3.51 14.68
CA VAL A 235 17.49 3.43 13.79
C VAL A 235 16.51 2.36 14.23
N ARG A 236 16.99 1.17 14.62
CA ARG A 236 16.12 0.09 15.08
C ARG A 236 15.41 0.42 16.41
N GLU A 237 16.12 1.06 17.33
CA GLU A 237 15.57 1.40 18.65
C GLU A 237 14.64 2.62 18.59
N HIS A 238 14.94 3.62 17.76
CA HIS A 238 14.25 4.90 17.71
C HIS A 238 13.39 5.11 16.47
N LEU A 239 13.39 4.16 15.52
CA LEU A 239 12.62 4.29 14.27
C LEU A 239 11.14 4.64 14.49
N PRO A 240 10.42 4.07 15.47
CA PRO A 240 9.03 4.43 15.72
C PRO A 240 8.83 5.92 16.02
N ASP A 241 9.73 6.50 16.82
CA ASP A 241 9.65 7.91 17.20
C ASP A 241 10.11 8.82 16.06
N ILE A 242 11.15 8.42 15.33
CA ILE A 242 11.64 9.14 14.15
C ILE A 242 10.52 9.24 13.10
N VAL A 243 9.89 8.11 12.75
CA VAL A 243 8.81 8.08 11.76
C VAL A 243 7.60 8.89 12.24
N ARG A 244 7.24 8.79 13.53
CA ARG A 244 6.14 9.56 14.11
C ARG A 244 6.38 11.07 14.01
N ASN A 245 7.57 11.52 14.33
CA ASN A 245 7.95 12.93 14.29
C ASN A 245 7.97 13.45 12.84
N LEU A 246 8.61 12.74 11.91
CA LEU A 246 8.67 13.11 10.50
C LEU A 246 7.27 13.17 9.87
N VAL A 247 6.39 12.20 10.19
CA VAL A 247 5.01 12.21 9.72
C VAL A 247 4.23 13.39 10.29
N ALA A 248 4.42 13.71 11.58
CA ALA A 248 3.76 14.84 12.22
C ALA A 248 4.21 16.17 11.62
N GLU A 249 5.51 16.36 11.42
CA GLU A 249 6.09 17.55 10.77
C GLU A 249 5.61 17.71 9.33
N LYS A 250 5.67 16.64 8.53
CA LYS A 250 5.20 16.67 7.14
C LYS A 250 3.71 17.01 7.03
N ARG A 251 2.87 16.44 7.89
CA ARG A 251 1.44 16.78 7.95
C ARG A 251 1.20 18.24 8.35
N MET A 252 1.99 18.76 9.28
CA MET A 252 1.91 20.15 9.67
C MET A 252 2.34 21.06 8.51
N ASP A 253 3.43 20.74 7.83
CA ASP A 253 3.92 21.51 6.67
C ASP A 253 2.91 21.48 5.52
N GLU A 254 2.34 20.34 5.20
CA GLU A 254 1.27 20.25 4.18
C GLU A 254 0.03 21.03 4.58
N PHE A 255 -0.37 20.99 5.85
CA PHE A 255 -1.49 21.75 6.38
C PHE A 255 -1.20 23.25 6.25
N MET A 256 -0.01 23.69 6.66
CA MET A 256 0.41 25.10 6.55
C MET A 256 0.55 25.54 5.09
N LYS A 257 1.09 24.69 4.21
CA LYS A 257 1.12 24.95 2.75
C LYS A 257 -0.29 25.12 2.20
N ARG A 258 -1.23 24.21 2.51
CA ARG A 258 -2.65 24.31 2.09
C ARG A 258 -3.34 25.56 2.63
N LYS A 259 -3.01 25.98 3.86
CA LYS A 259 -3.58 27.19 4.47
C LYS A 259 -3.08 28.45 3.82
N LYS A 260 -1.79 28.52 3.46
CA LYS A 260 -1.13 29.70 2.88
C LYS A 260 -1.23 29.79 1.36
N PHE A 261 -1.28 28.66 0.67
CA PHE A 261 -1.21 28.58 -0.78
C PHE A 261 -2.42 27.92 -1.42
N MET A 262 -2.67 28.26 -2.66
CA MET A 262 -3.67 27.66 -3.54
C MET A 262 -2.98 27.01 -4.74
N ARG A 263 -3.48 25.88 -5.22
CA ARG A 263 -3.04 25.27 -6.48
C ARG A 263 -3.74 25.89 -7.67
N THR A 264 -3.20 25.70 -8.87
CA THR A 264 -3.74 26.22 -10.14
C THR A 264 -5.25 25.97 -10.30
N GLY A 265 -5.75 24.76 -9.99
CA GLY A 265 -7.18 24.43 -10.06
C GLY A 265 -8.04 25.31 -9.13
N SER A 266 -7.64 25.45 -7.87
CA SER A 266 -8.38 26.30 -6.91
C SER A 266 -8.34 27.78 -7.27
N VAL A 267 -7.26 28.24 -7.92
CA VAL A 267 -7.21 29.62 -8.44
C VAL A 267 -8.12 29.76 -9.65
N ALA A 268 -8.14 28.78 -10.55
CA ALA A 268 -9.04 28.75 -11.70
C ALA A 268 -10.52 28.82 -11.29
N GLU A 269 -10.90 28.05 -10.27
CA GLU A 269 -12.24 28.11 -9.67
C GLU A 269 -12.56 29.51 -9.10
N LEU A 270 -11.61 30.09 -8.36
CA LEU A 270 -11.78 31.43 -7.76
C LEU A 270 -12.03 32.51 -8.82
N PHE A 271 -11.33 32.42 -9.95
CA PHE A 271 -11.45 33.38 -11.06
C PHE A 271 -12.42 32.90 -12.15
N LYS A 272 -13.13 31.78 -11.96
CA LYS A 272 -14.10 31.22 -12.91
C LYS A 272 -13.53 31.04 -14.32
N VAL A 273 -12.29 30.61 -14.42
CA VAL A 273 -11.55 30.36 -15.68
C VAL A 273 -10.98 28.96 -15.71
N THR A 274 -10.36 28.57 -16.83
CA THR A 274 -9.69 27.26 -16.92
C THR A 274 -8.29 27.28 -16.27
N PRO A 275 -7.76 26.13 -15.83
CA PRO A 275 -6.39 26.05 -15.34
C PRO A 275 -5.35 26.52 -16.35
N GLU A 276 -5.59 26.33 -17.65
CA GLU A 276 -4.74 26.81 -18.74
C GLU A 276 -4.67 28.33 -18.76
N THR A 277 -5.79 29.01 -18.56
CA THR A 277 -5.84 30.47 -18.48
C THR A 277 -4.98 30.99 -17.33
N ILE A 278 -5.00 30.32 -16.17
CA ILE A 278 -4.14 30.68 -15.03
C ILE A 278 -2.67 30.51 -15.38
N ARG A 279 -2.28 29.41 -16.06
CA ARG A 279 -0.90 29.20 -16.50
C ARG A 279 -0.44 30.29 -17.48
N THR A 280 -1.31 30.68 -18.40
CA THR A 280 -1.06 31.78 -19.33
C THR A 280 -0.82 33.07 -18.55
N TRP A 281 -1.66 33.39 -17.58
CA TRP A 281 -1.50 34.60 -16.75
C TRP A 281 -0.22 34.62 -15.91
N VAL A 282 0.25 33.44 -15.47
CA VAL A 282 1.57 33.33 -14.84
C VAL A 282 2.69 33.61 -15.83
N ASN A 283 2.62 33.03 -17.03
CA ASN A 283 3.64 33.23 -18.08
C ASN A 283 3.67 34.70 -18.58
N GLU A 284 2.54 35.40 -18.58
CA GLU A 284 2.41 36.82 -18.90
C GLU A 284 2.79 37.74 -17.73
N GLY A 285 3.18 37.19 -16.58
CA GLY A 285 3.56 37.95 -15.40
C GLY A 285 2.38 38.63 -14.66
N LYS A 286 1.14 38.30 -15.00
CA LYS A 286 -0.06 38.85 -14.33
C LYS A 286 -0.25 38.30 -12.93
N PHE A 287 0.13 37.04 -12.72
CA PHE A 287 0.07 36.34 -11.43
C PHE A 287 1.44 35.85 -11.00
N ASN A 288 1.79 36.13 -9.74
CA ASN A 288 2.98 35.58 -9.13
C ASN A 288 2.69 34.17 -8.63
N ALA A 289 3.54 33.21 -8.97
CA ALA A 289 3.45 31.84 -8.53
C ALA A 289 4.83 31.28 -8.18
N ILE A 290 4.87 30.42 -7.16
CA ILE A 290 6.02 29.58 -6.85
C ILE A 290 5.88 28.30 -7.67
N LYS A 291 6.89 27.94 -8.45
CA LYS A 291 6.91 26.70 -9.22
C LYS A 291 7.70 25.62 -8.47
N GLU A 292 7.03 24.54 -8.11
CA GLU A 292 7.66 23.34 -7.55
C GLU A 292 7.36 22.14 -8.47
N GLY A 293 8.36 21.66 -9.18
CA GLY A 293 8.21 20.61 -10.19
C GLY A 293 7.22 21.00 -11.31
N ALA A 294 6.17 20.22 -11.50
CA ALA A 294 5.12 20.46 -12.48
C ALA A 294 3.98 21.36 -11.98
N HIS A 295 4.04 21.83 -10.73
CA HIS A 295 2.94 22.53 -10.07
C HIS A 295 3.25 23.99 -9.79
N TYR A 296 2.22 24.85 -9.89
CA TYR A 296 2.27 26.23 -9.45
C TYR A 296 1.49 26.39 -8.13
N PHE A 297 2.07 27.15 -7.21
CA PHE A 297 1.51 27.52 -5.92
C PHE A 297 1.36 29.03 -5.84
N PHE A 298 0.17 29.48 -5.47
CA PHE A 298 -0.21 30.87 -5.41
C PHE A 298 -0.51 31.28 -3.97
N SER A 299 -0.03 32.43 -3.54
CA SER A 299 -0.40 32.98 -2.23
C SER A 299 -1.92 33.16 -2.13
N ARG A 300 -2.55 32.52 -1.16
CA ARG A 300 -4.01 32.60 -0.96
C ARG A 300 -4.46 34.03 -0.72
N SER A 301 -3.73 34.78 0.10
CA SER A 301 -4.03 36.18 0.42
C SER A 301 -3.97 37.07 -0.82
N GLU A 302 -2.93 36.90 -1.65
CA GLU A 302 -2.77 37.66 -2.90
C GLU A 302 -3.87 37.34 -3.90
N MET A 303 -4.18 36.03 -4.12
CA MET A 303 -5.22 35.66 -5.05
C MET A 303 -6.60 36.15 -4.61
N THR A 304 -6.91 36.06 -3.31
CA THR A 304 -8.18 36.56 -2.78
C THR A 304 -8.29 38.08 -2.96
N LYS A 305 -7.18 38.84 -2.75
CA LYS A 305 -7.15 40.27 -2.99
C LYS A 305 -7.39 40.61 -4.46
N LYS A 306 -6.65 39.97 -5.37
CA LYS A 306 -6.82 40.16 -6.82
C LYS A 306 -8.22 39.78 -7.31
N ALA A 307 -8.81 38.69 -6.77
CA ALA A 307 -10.17 38.30 -7.15
C ALA A 307 -11.20 39.35 -6.76
N LYS A 308 -11.04 40.02 -5.61
CA LYS A 308 -11.87 41.16 -5.21
C LYS A 308 -11.66 42.38 -6.13
N GLU A 309 -10.40 42.74 -6.43
CA GLU A 309 -10.06 43.83 -7.33
C GLU A 309 -10.61 43.63 -8.74
N MET A 310 -10.68 42.41 -9.22
CA MET A 310 -11.19 42.04 -10.54
C MET A 310 -12.70 41.72 -10.55
N GLY A 311 -13.40 41.81 -9.42
CA GLY A 311 -14.85 41.62 -9.32
C GLY A 311 -15.32 40.16 -9.37
N PHE A 312 -14.49 39.20 -9.01
CA PHE A 312 -14.82 37.76 -8.91
C PHE A 312 -15.31 37.37 -7.52
N LEU A 313 -15.09 38.22 -6.51
CA LEU A 313 -15.55 38.05 -5.12
C LEU A 313 -16.27 39.30 -4.64
#